data_07b834f56fbdf51399813f578593945d
#
_entry.id   07b834f56fbdf51399813f578593945d
#
_cell.length_a   1.000
_cell.length_b   1.000
_cell.length_c   1.000
_cell.angle_alpha   90.00
_cell.angle_beta   90.00
_cell.angle_gamma   90.00
#
_symmetry.space_group_name_H-M   'P 1'
#
loop_
_entity.id
_entity.type
_entity.pdbx_description
1 polymer ?
#
loop_
_entity_poly.entity_id
_entity_poly.type
_entity_poly.pdbx_seq_one_letter_code
_entity_poly.pdbx_strand_id
1 'polypeptide(L)'
;MLQLDADERTIDLGMTAALLHDIGLSKGDKVDHAVESSKIFVDFICNDDVTHDEVELLRQAIFDHSKGNNIQSLIGLSLVLADKLDVTYHRIVNSCIQDIMNKEIQKIQKVDINITDKDLIVQYTTNSSFNVNVLKDWPKAITIPYKVSEFLNKSFKFIVNNVNIDVSDFIY
;
A
#
# COMPACT_ATOMS: atom_id res chain seq x y z
N MET A 1 -5.51 -4.14 8.80
CA MET A 1 -6.89 -4.31 9.30
C MET A 1 -6.94 -4.98 10.67
N LEU A 2 -6.27 -6.10 10.91
CA LEU A 2 -6.24 -6.75 12.25
C LEU A 2 -5.81 -5.80 13.38
N GLN A 3 -4.81 -4.93 13.13
CA GLN A 3 -4.35 -3.93 14.12
C GLN A 3 -5.32 -2.74 14.31
N LEU A 4 -6.44 -2.72 13.59
CA LEU A 4 -7.48 -1.69 13.64
C LEU A 4 -8.83 -2.28 14.07
N ASP A 5 -8.81 -3.47 14.69
CA ASP A 5 -9.99 -4.18 15.22
C ASP A 5 -11.11 -4.35 14.19
N ALA A 6 -10.73 -4.55 12.89
CA ALA A 6 -11.69 -4.85 11.85
C ALA A 6 -12.34 -6.21 12.10
N ASP A 7 -13.65 -6.31 11.88
CA ASP A 7 -14.35 -7.58 11.94
C ASP A 7 -13.91 -8.55 10.82
N GLU A 8 -14.23 -9.83 10.99
CA GLU A 8 -13.83 -10.89 10.08
C GLU A 8 -14.33 -10.63 8.65
N ARG A 9 -15.56 -10.15 8.49
CA ARG A 9 -16.14 -9.82 7.19
C ARG A 9 -15.35 -8.72 6.47
N THR A 10 -15.01 -7.66 7.18
CA THR A 10 -14.18 -6.56 6.65
C THR A 10 -12.80 -7.06 6.26
N ILE A 11 -12.21 -8.00 7.00
CA ILE A 11 -10.92 -8.60 6.67
C ILE A 11 -11.02 -9.42 5.38
N ASP A 12 -12.04 -10.27 5.23
CA ASP A 12 -12.26 -11.10 4.05
C ASP A 12 -12.47 -10.25 2.79
N LEU A 13 -13.27 -9.21 2.90
CA LEU A 13 -13.47 -8.23 1.82
C LEU A 13 -12.15 -7.54 1.45
N GLY A 14 -11.36 -7.14 2.44
CA GLY A 14 -10.04 -6.53 2.20
C GLY A 14 -9.05 -7.47 1.54
N MET A 15 -9.04 -8.75 1.90
CA MET A 15 -8.23 -9.77 1.23
C MET A 15 -8.67 -9.96 -0.22
N THR A 16 -9.97 -9.95 -0.49
CA THR A 16 -10.52 -10.04 -1.85
C THR A 16 -10.08 -8.84 -2.69
N ALA A 17 -10.16 -7.61 -2.15
CA ALA A 17 -9.65 -6.42 -2.81
C ALA A 17 -8.15 -6.53 -3.11
N ALA A 18 -7.36 -7.01 -2.15
CA ALA A 18 -5.92 -7.18 -2.31
C ALA A 18 -5.55 -8.20 -3.39
N LEU A 19 -6.32 -9.27 -3.56
CA LEU A 19 -6.10 -10.26 -4.62
C LEU A 19 -6.42 -9.72 -6.01
N LEU A 20 -7.39 -8.83 -6.14
CA LEU A 20 -7.93 -8.40 -7.43
C LEU A 20 -7.54 -6.97 -7.83
N HIS A 21 -6.83 -6.22 -6.96
CA HIS A 21 -6.55 -4.79 -7.21
C HIS A 21 -5.78 -4.51 -8.51
N ASP A 22 -4.93 -5.42 -8.92
CA ASP A 22 -4.06 -5.31 -10.10
C ASP A 22 -4.49 -6.18 -11.29
N ILE A 23 -5.67 -6.82 -11.23
CA ILE A 23 -6.15 -7.71 -12.31
C ILE A 23 -6.23 -7.01 -13.66
N GLY A 24 -6.42 -5.69 -13.68
CA GLY A 24 -6.44 -4.85 -14.87
C GLY A 24 -5.11 -4.80 -15.61
N LEU A 25 -3.97 -5.13 -14.96
CA LEU A 25 -2.67 -5.25 -15.62
C LEU A 25 -2.66 -6.33 -16.73
N SER A 26 -3.58 -7.29 -16.67
CA SER A 26 -3.78 -8.29 -17.73
C SER A 26 -4.17 -7.67 -19.07
N LYS A 27 -4.69 -6.45 -19.11
CA LYS A 27 -5.00 -5.69 -20.31
C LYS A 27 -3.79 -4.95 -20.90
N GLY A 28 -2.64 -4.94 -20.22
CA GLY A 28 -1.36 -4.42 -20.71
C GLY A 28 -1.09 -2.92 -20.46
N ASP A 29 -2.04 -2.15 -19.95
CA ASP A 29 -1.84 -0.72 -19.66
C ASP A 29 -1.64 -0.48 -18.15
N LYS A 30 -0.43 0.02 -17.79
CA LYS A 30 -0.12 0.37 -16.41
C LYS A 30 -0.77 1.69 -15.95
N VAL A 31 -1.10 2.58 -16.85
CA VAL A 31 -1.59 3.92 -16.51
C VAL A 31 -3.01 3.84 -15.95
N ASP A 32 -3.86 3.02 -16.56
CA ASP A 32 -5.27 2.89 -16.21
C ASP A 32 -5.62 1.56 -15.52
N HIS A 33 -4.60 0.77 -15.06
CA HIS A 33 -4.83 -0.55 -14.47
C HIS A 33 -5.85 -0.55 -13.33
N ALA A 34 -5.85 0.47 -12.46
CA ALA A 34 -6.81 0.55 -11.35
C ALA A 34 -8.25 0.74 -11.84
N VAL A 35 -8.44 1.54 -12.91
CA VAL A 35 -9.75 1.72 -13.55
C VAL A 35 -10.21 0.40 -14.16
N GLU A 36 -9.33 -0.26 -14.91
CA GLU A 36 -9.65 -1.56 -15.52
C GLU A 36 -9.86 -2.65 -14.46
N SER A 37 -9.04 -2.68 -13.39
CA SER A 37 -9.24 -3.61 -12.26
C SER A 37 -10.61 -3.44 -11.63
N SER A 38 -11.03 -2.19 -11.38
CA SER A 38 -12.31 -1.89 -10.75
C SER A 38 -13.52 -2.30 -11.60
N LYS A 39 -13.37 -2.36 -12.94
CA LYS A 39 -14.41 -2.85 -13.86
C LYS A 39 -14.42 -4.38 -13.90
N ILE A 40 -13.24 -4.99 -14.12
CA ILE A 40 -13.10 -6.45 -14.22
C ILE A 40 -13.52 -7.12 -12.90
N PHE A 41 -13.19 -6.51 -11.77
CA PHE A 41 -13.53 -6.99 -10.44
C PHE A 41 -15.04 -7.31 -10.30
N VAL A 42 -15.91 -6.46 -10.82
CA VAL A 42 -17.37 -6.64 -10.74
C VAL A 42 -17.82 -7.94 -11.41
N ASP A 43 -17.18 -8.31 -12.52
CA ASP A 43 -17.50 -9.54 -13.25
C ASP A 43 -17.12 -10.81 -12.46
N PHE A 44 -16.13 -10.72 -11.57
CA PHE A 44 -15.68 -11.84 -10.74
C PHE A 44 -16.49 -12.03 -9.46
N ILE A 45 -17.08 -10.96 -8.93
CA ILE A 45 -17.71 -10.95 -7.60
C ILE A 45 -19.23 -11.10 -7.63
N CYS A 46 -19.84 -11.22 -8.79
CA CYS A 46 -21.29 -11.44 -8.90
C CYS A 46 -21.68 -12.81 -8.33
N ASN A 47 -21.80 -12.91 -7.01
CA ASN A 47 -22.42 -14.03 -6.33
C ASN A 47 -23.32 -13.53 -5.17
N ASP A 48 -24.21 -14.41 -4.69
CA ASP A 48 -25.21 -14.10 -3.68
C ASP A 48 -24.63 -13.82 -2.28
N ASP A 49 -23.32 -14.11 -2.06
CA ASP A 49 -22.66 -13.96 -0.77
C ASP A 49 -22.09 -12.56 -0.53
N VAL A 50 -22.12 -11.68 -1.54
CA VAL A 50 -21.60 -10.30 -1.45
C VAL A 50 -22.73 -9.32 -1.77
N THR A 51 -23.00 -8.40 -0.86
CA THR A 51 -24.05 -7.40 -1.06
C THR A 51 -23.64 -6.34 -2.09
N HIS A 52 -24.61 -5.65 -2.69
CA HIS A 52 -24.33 -4.57 -3.63
C HIS A 52 -23.46 -3.46 -3.01
N ASP A 53 -23.68 -3.12 -1.75
CA ASP A 53 -22.90 -2.09 -1.04
C ASP A 53 -21.45 -2.55 -0.81
N GLU A 54 -21.21 -3.82 -0.52
CA GLU A 54 -19.89 -4.40 -0.40
C GLU A 54 -19.16 -4.42 -1.75
N VAL A 55 -19.85 -4.77 -2.84
CA VAL A 55 -19.27 -4.72 -4.19
C VAL A 55 -18.83 -3.30 -4.54
N GLU A 56 -19.66 -2.30 -4.27
CA GLU A 56 -19.32 -0.90 -4.54
C GLU A 56 -18.16 -0.41 -3.66
N LEU A 57 -18.14 -0.80 -2.38
CA LEU A 57 -17.04 -0.51 -1.46
C LEU A 57 -15.70 -1.06 -1.98
N LEU A 58 -15.68 -2.31 -2.42
CA LEU A 58 -14.49 -2.97 -2.97
C LEU A 58 -14.08 -2.34 -4.30
N ARG A 59 -15.04 -2.09 -5.19
CA ARG A 59 -14.82 -1.44 -6.48
C ARG A 59 -14.15 -0.07 -6.29
N GLN A 60 -14.62 0.72 -5.33
CA GLN A 60 -14.05 2.03 -5.02
C GLN A 60 -12.63 1.89 -4.43
N ALA A 61 -12.41 0.96 -3.51
CA ALA A 61 -11.09 0.70 -2.94
C ALA A 61 -10.07 0.32 -4.03
N ILE A 62 -10.45 -0.55 -4.96
CA ILE A 62 -9.63 -0.95 -6.11
C ILE A 62 -9.39 0.24 -7.05
N PHE A 63 -10.41 1.04 -7.34
CA PHE A 63 -10.28 2.21 -8.20
C PHE A 63 -9.29 3.25 -7.65
N ASP A 64 -9.30 3.50 -6.35
CA ASP A 64 -8.50 4.55 -5.72
C ASP A 64 -7.08 4.11 -5.33
N HIS A 65 -6.77 2.79 -5.34
CA HIS A 65 -5.51 2.28 -4.78
C HIS A 65 -4.25 2.87 -5.45
N SER A 66 -4.29 3.10 -6.77
CA SER A 66 -3.11 3.57 -7.51
C SER A 66 -2.75 5.03 -7.22
N LYS A 67 -3.76 5.86 -6.94
CA LYS A 67 -3.59 7.31 -6.70
C LYS A 67 -3.43 7.63 -5.21
N GLY A 68 -4.05 6.84 -4.33
CA GLY A 68 -4.05 7.06 -2.89
C GLY A 68 -4.79 8.35 -2.48
N ASN A 69 -5.71 8.83 -3.33
CA ASN A 69 -6.51 10.02 -3.08
C ASN A 69 -7.95 9.58 -2.78
N ASN A 70 -8.64 10.33 -1.91
CA ASN A 70 -10.06 10.13 -1.57
C ASN A 70 -10.40 8.76 -0.94
N ILE A 71 -9.45 8.11 -0.28
CA ILE A 71 -9.70 6.84 0.38
C ILE A 71 -10.53 7.10 1.63
N GLN A 72 -11.74 6.54 1.67
CA GLN A 72 -12.71 6.79 2.74
C GLN A 72 -13.07 5.52 3.54
N SER A 73 -12.51 4.38 3.19
CA SER A 73 -12.80 3.10 3.85
C SER A 73 -11.55 2.46 4.44
N LEU A 74 -11.75 1.66 5.50
CA LEU A 74 -10.67 0.88 6.11
C LEU A 74 -10.04 -0.10 5.12
N ILE A 75 -10.85 -0.69 4.23
CA ILE A 75 -10.36 -1.58 3.16
C ILE A 75 -9.46 -0.80 2.20
N GLY A 76 -9.92 0.36 1.71
CA GLY A 76 -9.13 1.18 0.79
C GLY A 76 -7.83 1.68 1.42
N LEU A 77 -7.85 2.13 2.70
CA LEU A 77 -6.66 2.52 3.43
C LEU A 77 -5.66 1.38 3.57
N SER A 78 -6.15 0.19 3.94
CA SER A 78 -5.31 -0.99 4.11
C SER A 78 -4.70 -1.44 2.77
N LEU A 79 -5.50 -1.42 1.70
CA LEU A 79 -5.06 -1.79 0.36
C LEU A 79 -3.95 -0.85 -0.15
N VAL A 80 -4.17 0.46 -0.12
CA VAL A 80 -3.18 1.42 -0.61
C VAL A 80 -1.90 1.40 0.23
N LEU A 81 -2.03 1.22 1.54
CA LEU A 81 -0.88 1.12 2.43
C LEU A 81 -0.05 -0.13 2.10
N ALA A 82 -0.69 -1.28 1.94
CA ALA A 82 -0.03 -2.53 1.58
C ALA A 82 0.66 -2.44 0.21
N ASP A 83 -0.03 -1.95 -0.81
CA ASP A 83 0.52 -1.80 -2.17
C ASP A 83 1.74 -0.86 -2.20
N LYS A 84 1.67 0.30 -1.51
CA LYS A 84 2.78 1.27 -1.54
C LYS A 84 3.95 0.88 -0.63
N LEU A 85 3.76 -0.04 0.30
CA LEU A 85 4.80 -0.59 1.17
C LEU A 85 5.31 -1.97 0.72
N ASP A 86 4.80 -2.52 -0.38
CA ASP A 86 5.42 -3.69 -1.02
C ASP A 86 6.69 -3.29 -1.77
N VAL A 87 7.74 -3.01 -1.01
CA VAL A 87 9.02 -2.43 -1.47
C VAL A 87 10.21 -3.30 -1.09
N THR A 88 10.01 -4.60 -0.91
CA THR A 88 11.10 -5.52 -0.57
C THR A 88 11.88 -5.96 -1.81
N TYR A 89 13.05 -6.58 -1.57
CA TYR A 89 13.92 -7.12 -2.62
C TYR A 89 13.20 -8.09 -3.57
N HIS A 90 12.15 -8.75 -3.14
CA HIS A 90 11.34 -9.65 -3.98
C HIS A 90 10.66 -8.96 -5.16
N ARG A 91 10.41 -7.66 -5.05
CA ARG A 91 9.73 -6.88 -6.11
C ARG A 91 10.65 -6.55 -7.28
N ILE A 92 11.96 -6.63 -7.10
CA ILE A 92 12.93 -6.22 -8.12
C ILE A 92 13.20 -7.35 -9.10
N VAL A 93 12.84 -7.16 -10.36
CA VAL A 93 13.18 -8.06 -11.45
C VAL A 93 14.64 -7.82 -11.87
N ASN A 94 15.40 -8.89 -12.09
CA ASN A 94 16.84 -8.85 -12.43
C ASN A 94 17.20 -7.90 -13.58
N SER A 95 16.31 -7.70 -14.56
CA SER A 95 16.53 -6.78 -15.67
C SER A 95 16.52 -5.29 -15.28
N CYS A 96 16.01 -4.95 -14.10
CA CYS A 96 15.87 -3.56 -13.62
C CYS A 96 16.92 -3.17 -12.57
N ILE A 97 17.91 -4.01 -12.26
CA ILE A 97 18.91 -3.81 -11.20
C ILE A 97 19.86 -2.62 -11.46
N GLN A 98 19.90 -2.11 -12.68
CA GLN A 98 20.84 -1.03 -13.03
C GLN A 98 20.45 0.34 -12.48
N ASP A 99 19.19 0.55 -12.14
CA ASP A 99 18.68 1.78 -11.54
C ASP A 99 19.14 1.92 -10.07
N ILE A 100 19.51 3.12 -9.65
CA ILE A 100 19.99 3.43 -8.29
C ILE A 100 18.89 3.12 -7.26
N MET A 101 17.63 3.47 -7.57
CA MET A 101 16.48 3.20 -6.70
C MET A 101 16.31 1.68 -6.50
N ASN A 102 16.35 0.90 -7.58
CA ASN A 102 16.19 -0.55 -7.50
C ASN A 102 17.33 -1.22 -6.71
N LYS A 103 18.57 -0.70 -6.81
CA LYS A 103 19.70 -1.18 -6.00
C LYS A 103 19.49 -0.93 -4.51
N GLU A 104 18.90 0.20 -4.15
CA GLU A 104 18.58 0.50 -2.75
C GLU A 104 17.42 -0.35 -2.25
N ILE A 105 16.34 -0.50 -3.04
CA ILE A 105 15.18 -1.34 -2.69
C ILE A 105 15.60 -2.80 -2.46
N GLN A 106 16.57 -3.33 -3.22
CA GLN A 106 17.10 -4.68 -2.99
C GLN A 106 17.72 -4.90 -1.60
N LYS A 107 18.09 -3.83 -0.91
CA LYS A 107 18.60 -3.93 0.46
C LYS A 107 17.50 -4.15 1.48
N ILE A 108 16.24 -3.81 1.15
CA ILE A 108 15.10 -3.93 2.06
C ILE A 108 14.69 -5.39 2.14
N GLN A 109 14.94 -6.00 3.29
CA GLN A 109 14.63 -7.40 3.56
C GLN A 109 13.20 -7.58 4.10
N LYS A 110 12.72 -6.59 4.84
CA LYS A 110 11.42 -6.64 5.48
C LYS A 110 10.86 -5.24 5.66
N VAL A 111 9.55 -5.12 5.50
CA VAL A 111 8.76 -3.95 5.89
C VAL A 111 7.74 -4.40 6.93
N ASP A 112 7.79 -3.78 8.09
CA ASP A 112 6.80 -3.97 9.16
C ASP A 112 5.94 -2.72 9.29
N ILE A 113 4.65 -2.92 9.48
CA ILE A 113 3.68 -1.88 9.81
C ILE A 113 3.17 -2.19 11.21
N ASN A 114 3.28 -1.23 12.12
CA ASN A 114 2.74 -1.35 13.47
C ASN A 114 1.85 -0.14 13.78
N ILE A 115 0.61 -0.42 14.18
CA ILE A 115 -0.38 0.59 14.54
C ILE A 115 -0.65 0.47 16.03
N THR A 116 -0.27 1.50 16.78
CA THR A 116 -0.52 1.61 18.21
C THR A 116 -1.66 2.60 18.47
N ASP A 117 -2.01 2.84 19.74
CA ASP A 117 -3.00 3.87 20.10
C ASP A 117 -2.59 5.26 19.59
N LYS A 118 -1.28 5.56 19.54
CA LYS A 118 -0.75 6.89 19.24
C LYS A 118 -0.07 7.00 17.89
N ASP A 119 0.53 5.92 17.40
CA ASP A 119 1.45 5.96 16.27
C ASP A 119 1.06 4.98 15.17
N LEU A 120 1.29 5.36 13.92
CA LEU A 120 1.49 4.48 12.79
C LEU A 120 2.99 4.44 12.49
N ILE A 121 3.57 3.25 12.63
CA ILE A 121 5.02 3.04 12.49
C ILE A 121 5.25 2.19 11.25
N VAL A 122 6.06 2.69 10.32
CA VAL A 122 6.59 1.92 9.20
C VAL A 122 8.07 1.67 9.46
N GLN A 123 8.46 0.40 9.49
CA GLN A 123 9.84 0.01 9.77
C GLN A 123 10.42 -0.80 8.63
N TYR A 124 11.55 -0.34 8.08
CA TYR A 124 12.37 -1.08 7.13
C TYR A 124 13.52 -1.77 7.83
N THR A 125 13.67 -3.08 7.58
CA THR A 125 14.87 -3.84 7.94
C THR A 125 15.69 -4.04 6.68
N THR A 126 16.94 -3.60 6.70
CA THR A 126 17.84 -3.67 5.53
C THR A 126 19.11 -4.48 5.86
N ASN A 127 19.67 -5.16 4.86
CA ASN A 127 20.88 -5.99 5.01
C ASN A 127 22.19 -5.20 4.97
N SER A 128 22.13 -3.92 4.61
CA SER A 128 23.29 -3.01 4.52
C SER A 128 22.81 -1.56 4.68
N SER A 129 23.73 -0.61 4.60
CA SER A 129 23.37 0.81 4.63
C SER A 129 22.37 1.15 3.52
N PHE A 130 21.23 1.69 3.90
CA PHE A 130 20.16 2.10 3.00
C PHE A 130 20.15 3.63 2.86
N ASN A 131 20.18 4.10 1.62
CA ASN A 131 20.07 5.53 1.35
C ASN A 131 18.59 5.95 1.26
N VAL A 132 18.06 6.50 2.33
CA VAL A 132 16.67 6.95 2.41
C VAL A 132 16.31 7.99 1.34
N ASN A 133 17.28 8.78 0.85
CA ASN A 133 17.00 9.82 -0.14
C ASN A 133 16.47 9.27 -1.48
N VAL A 134 16.68 7.98 -1.79
CA VAL A 134 16.09 7.36 -3.00
C VAL A 134 14.55 7.34 -2.94
N LEU A 135 13.95 7.43 -1.75
CA LEU A 135 12.51 7.52 -1.61
C LEU A 135 11.95 8.86 -2.08
N LYS A 136 12.79 9.87 -2.35
CA LYS A 136 12.38 11.12 -3.01
C LYS A 136 11.93 10.87 -4.45
N ASP A 137 12.49 9.85 -5.10
CA ASP A 137 12.08 9.42 -6.44
C ASP A 137 10.82 8.53 -6.39
N TRP A 138 10.47 8.05 -5.20
CA TRP A 138 9.26 7.28 -4.94
C TRP A 138 8.51 7.76 -3.68
N PRO A 139 8.03 9.00 -3.69
CA PRO A 139 7.50 9.67 -2.50
C PRO A 139 6.28 8.95 -1.89
N LYS A 140 5.52 8.19 -2.69
CA LYS A 140 4.34 7.46 -2.21
C LYS A 140 4.66 6.45 -1.10
N ALA A 141 5.89 5.95 -1.01
CA ALA A 141 6.32 5.06 0.07
C ALA A 141 6.35 5.76 1.45
N ILE A 142 6.37 7.08 1.48
CA ILE A 142 6.32 7.90 2.70
C ILE A 142 5.00 8.67 2.78
N THR A 143 4.60 9.36 1.70
CA THR A 143 3.44 10.25 1.73
C THR A 143 2.12 9.51 1.92
N ILE A 144 1.99 8.26 1.45
CA ILE A 144 0.77 7.47 1.66
C ILE A 144 0.66 7.01 3.11
N PRO A 145 1.67 6.36 3.73
CA PRO A 145 1.61 6.04 5.15
C PRO A 145 1.37 7.27 6.04
N TYR A 146 1.98 8.41 5.70
CA TYR A 146 1.74 9.66 6.41
C TYR A 146 0.25 10.07 6.35
N LYS A 147 -0.35 10.11 5.14
CA LYS A 147 -1.79 10.42 4.98
C LYS A 147 -2.70 9.42 5.71
N VAL A 148 -2.33 8.14 5.71
CA VAL A 148 -3.06 7.11 6.47
C VAL A 148 -2.97 7.40 7.97
N SER A 149 -1.81 7.83 8.48
CA SER A 149 -1.67 8.20 9.89
C SER A 149 -2.55 9.40 10.25
N GLU A 150 -2.63 10.41 9.39
CA GLU A 150 -3.52 11.57 9.58
C GLU A 150 -4.99 11.15 9.61
N PHE A 151 -5.42 10.29 8.68
CA PHE A 151 -6.78 9.75 8.66
C PHE A 151 -7.12 9.00 9.96
N LEU A 152 -6.18 8.23 10.48
CA LEU A 152 -6.32 7.48 11.73
C LEU A 152 -6.11 8.35 12.97
N ASN A 153 -5.83 9.64 12.82
CA ASN A 153 -5.49 10.57 13.90
C ASN A 153 -4.31 10.05 14.76
N LYS A 154 -3.26 9.60 14.09
CA LYS A 154 -2.04 9.05 14.71
C LYS A 154 -0.79 9.79 14.25
N SER A 155 0.26 9.76 15.07
CA SER A 155 1.58 10.26 14.65
C SER A 155 2.23 9.27 13.68
N PHE A 156 2.88 9.76 12.64
CA PHE A 156 3.66 8.93 11.73
C PHE A 156 5.10 8.79 12.19
N LYS A 157 5.63 7.55 12.15
CA LYS A 157 7.04 7.26 12.39
C LYS A 157 7.59 6.37 11.28
N PHE A 158 8.73 6.78 10.73
CA PHE A 158 9.46 5.98 9.76
C PHE A 158 10.80 5.55 10.33
N ILE A 159 11.04 4.25 10.40
CA ILE A 159 12.20 3.65 11.07
C ILE A 159 12.98 2.82 10.06
N VAL A 160 14.29 2.98 10.01
CA VAL A 160 15.20 2.12 9.24
C VAL A 160 16.22 1.52 10.19
N ASN A 161 16.29 0.19 10.28
CA ASN A 161 17.21 -0.54 11.18
C ASN A 161 17.22 0.02 12.62
N ASN A 162 16.05 0.26 13.19
CA ASN A 162 15.83 0.84 14.53
C ASN A 162 16.24 2.31 14.70
N VAL A 163 16.55 3.02 13.61
CA VAL A 163 16.82 4.46 13.63
C VAL A 163 15.59 5.20 13.12
N ASN A 164 15.06 6.14 13.89
CA ASN A 164 13.97 7.00 13.45
C ASN A 164 14.51 8.01 12.42
N ILE A 165 13.82 8.09 11.28
CA ILE A 165 14.20 8.95 10.16
C ILE A 165 13.26 10.17 10.14
N ASP A 166 13.83 11.34 10.07
CA ASP A 166 13.06 12.57 9.81
C ASP A 166 12.55 12.52 8.35
N VAL A 167 11.24 12.56 8.21
CA VAL A 167 10.56 12.51 6.90
C VAL A 167 9.96 13.86 6.49
N SER A 168 10.24 14.94 7.19
CA SER A 168 9.71 16.26 6.90
C SER A 168 10.01 16.73 5.46
N ASP A 169 11.17 16.36 4.92
CA ASP A 169 11.56 16.66 3.54
C ASP A 169 10.79 15.86 2.45
N PHE A 170 10.00 14.90 2.84
CA PHE A 170 9.22 14.02 1.93
C PHE A 170 7.73 14.36 1.89
N ILE A 171 7.26 15.17 2.84
CA ILE A 171 5.85 15.47 3.05
C ILE A 171 5.61 16.92 2.61
N TYR A 172 5.03 17.09 1.43
CA TYR A 172 4.65 18.39 0.86
C TYR A 172 3.16 18.48 0.61
#